data_1976efb4ac2bfe0d454e262a3502b30f
#
_entry.id   1976efb4ac2bfe0d454e262a3502b30f
#
_cell.length_a   1.000
_cell.length_b   1.000
_cell.length_c   1.000
_cell.angle_alpha   90.00
_cell.angle_beta   90.00
_cell.angle_gamma   90.00
#
_symmetry.space_group_name_H-M   'P 1'
#
loop_
_entity.id
_entity.type
_entity.pdbx_description
1 polymer ?
#
loop_
_entity_poly.entity_id
_entity_poly.type
_entity_poly.pdbx_seq_one_letter_code
_entity_poly.pdbx_strand_id
1 'polypeptide(L)'
;TLVPALMILFVRGRIIPEAKNPLNRALIAIYRPVIHGVLKAKTLTIGIAIAVLGISVWPATQVGSEFMPNLDEGTLMYMPTTLPGLSVTKSAELLQTQDRIIKSFPEVASVYGKAGRAQTATDPAPIEMFETVINLKPKVEWRPGVTTDSLIQEMDKALQFPGVSNAWTMPIKARIDMLSTGIRTPVGVKVIGTDLSAMEKVAREVETVLKSVPGTSSAYAERVVGGYYLEIVPNRERLARYGLMVSDVQDVVAMALGAEPITTTVEGRERYTVAIR
;
A
#
# COMPACT_ATOMS: atom_id res chain seq x y z
N THR A 1 -6.19 16.75 -26.71
CA THR A 1 -7.00 17.83 -27.33
C THR A 1 -6.41 19.21 -27.13
N LEU A 2 -5.81 19.54 -25.98
CA LEU A 2 -5.26 20.87 -25.72
C LEU A 2 -4.01 21.16 -26.56
N VAL A 3 -3.07 20.21 -26.68
CA VAL A 3 -1.82 20.41 -27.44
C VAL A 3 -2.05 20.72 -28.91
N PRO A 4 -2.87 19.97 -29.68
CA PRO A 4 -3.16 20.32 -31.06
C PRO A 4 -3.83 21.68 -31.20
N ALA A 5 -4.74 22.06 -30.31
CA ALA A 5 -5.41 23.36 -30.32
C ALA A 5 -4.41 24.51 -30.06
N LEU A 6 -3.51 24.35 -29.11
CA LEU A 6 -2.44 25.32 -28.83
C LEU A 6 -1.43 25.41 -29.97
N MET A 7 -1.14 24.32 -30.67
CA MET A 7 -0.28 24.36 -31.86
C MET A 7 -0.84 25.24 -32.96
N ILE A 8 -2.16 25.22 -33.23
CA ILE A 8 -2.81 26.09 -34.23
C ILE A 8 -2.70 27.57 -33.84
N LEU A 9 -2.77 27.84 -32.52
CA LEU A 9 -2.73 29.23 -32.02
C LEU A 9 -1.30 29.80 -31.96
N PHE A 10 -0.32 28.98 -31.51
CA PHE A 10 1.03 29.47 -31.22
C PHE A 10 2.06 29.15 -32.29
N VAL A 11 1.89 28.06 -33.06
CA VAL A 11 2.79 27.75 -34.17
C VAL A 11 2.35 28.45 -35.41
N ARG A 12 2.63 29.77 -35.50
CA ARG A 12 2.32 30.61 -36.65
C ARG A 12 3.63 30.94 -37.37
N GLY A 13 3.61 30.90 -38.69
CA GLY A 13 4.73 31.32 -39.52
C GLY A 13 5.19 30.23 -40.48
N ARG A 14 6.24 30.56 -41.24
CA ARG A 14 6.83 29.65 -42.23
C ARG A 14 7.73 28.65 -41.52
N ILE A 15 7.32 27.39 -41.47
CA ILE A 15 8.14 26.31 -40.92
C ILE A 15 9.40 26.16 -41.79
N ILE A 16 10.56 26.31 -41.19
CA ILE A 16 11.83 26.15 -41.90
C ILE A 16 11.97 24.65 -42.23
N PRO A 17 12.22 24.29 -43.51
CA PRO A 17 12.46 22.91 -43.89
C PRO A 17 13.63 22.32 -43.08
N GLU A 18 13.54 21.05 -42.69
CA GLU A 18 14.55 20.39 -41.85
C GLU A 18 15.99 20.57 -42.36
N ALA A 19 16.18 20.51 -43.68
CA ALA A 19 17.49 20.71 -44.31
C ALA A 19 18.06 22.14 -44.13
N LYS A 20 17.24 23.14 -43.83
CA LYS A 20 17.63 24.53 -43.60
C LYS A 20 17.73 24.89 -42.12
N ASN A 21 17.26 24.01 -41.22
CA ASN A 21 17.36 24.23 -39.81
C ASN A 21 18.84 24.13 -39.36
N PRO A 22 19.43 25.16 -38.72
CA PRO A 22 20.81 25.18 -38.34
C PRO A 22 21.16 24.08 -37.34
N LEU A 23 20.24 23.74 -36.43
CA LEU A 23 20.44 22.67 -35.49
C LEU A 23 20.52 21.28 -36.18
N ASN A 24 19.58 21.01 -37.10
CA ASN A 24 19.59 19.77 -37.86
C ASN A 24 20.84 19.66 -38.74
N ARG A 25 21.30 20.77 -39.35
CA ARG A 25 22.54 20.77 -40.11
C ARG A 25 23.77 20.46 -39.26
N ALA A 26 23.84 21.01 -38.04
CA ALA A 26 24.93 20.73 -37.12
C ALA A 26 24.89 19.26 -36.69
N LEU A 27 23.74 18.72 -36.33
CA LEU A 27 23.57 17.31 -35.97
C LEU A 27 23.95 16.38 -37.13
N ILE A 28 23.48 16.68 -38.35
CA ILE A 28 23.82 15.91 -39.55
C ILE A 28 25.30 15.98 -39.83
N ALA A 29 25.96 17.14 -39.67
CA ALA A 29 27.40 17.28 -39.89
C ALA A 29 28.23 16.44 -38.91
N ILE A 30 27.81 16.32 -37.65
CA ILE A 30 28.45 15.48 -36.64
C ILE A 30 28.14 13.99 -36.89
N TYR A 31 26.92 13.63 -37.25
CA TYR A 31 26.50 12.24 -37.39
C TYR A 31 26.95 11.58 -38.69
N ARG A 32 27.06 12.35 -39.78
CA ARG A 32 27.46 11.85 -41.12
C ARG A 32 28.82 11.11 -41.13
N PRO A 33 29.90 11.64 -40.55
CA PRO A 33 31.18 10.92 -40.52
C PRO A 33 31.10 9.64 -39.70
N VAL A 34 30.31 9.62 -38.62
CA VAL A 34 30.07 8.42 -37.79
C VAL A 34 29.44 7.32 -38.64
N ILE A 35 28.36 7.63 -39.35
CA ILE A 35 27.68 6.67 -40.23
C ILE A 35 28.59 6.17 -41.32
N HIS A 36 29.40 7.04 -41.97
CA HIS A 36 30.35 6.61 -42.97
C HIS A 36 31.41 5.68 -42.39
N GLY A 37 31.90 5.95 -41.18
CA GLY A 37 32.85 5.10 -40.47
C GLY A 37 32.27 3.71 -40.20
N VAL A 38 31.04 3.66 -39.65
CA VAL A 38 30.33 2.43 -39.39
C VAL A 38 30.10 1.60 -40.65
N LEU A 39 29.63 2.22 -41.72
CA LEU A 39 29.40 1.54 -43.00
C LEU A 39 30.69 1.06 -43.67
N LYS A 40 31.81 1.80 -43.53
CA LYS A 40 33.11 1.40 -44.03
C LYS A 40 33.70 0.22 -43.26
N ALA A 41 33.51 0.20 -41.94
CA ALA A 41 34.01 -0.84 -41.05
C ALA A 41 32.90 -1.73 -40.49
N LYS A 42 31.99 -2.14 -41.33
CA LYS A 42 30.76 -2.87 -40.94
C LYS A 42 31.02 -4.14 -40.13
N THR A 43 32.02 -4.94 -40.52
CA THR A 43 32.40 -6.19 -39.83
C THR A 43 32.95 -5.89 -38.42
N LEU A 44 33.77 -4.85 -38.27
CA LEU A 44 34.30 -4.40 -36.98
C LEU A 44 33.16 -3.91 -36.10
N THR A 45 32.23 -3.12 -36.66
CA THR A 45 31.08 -2.59 -35.92
C THR A 45 30.16 -3.73 -35.42
N ILE A 46 29.89 -4.72 -36.26
CA ILE A 46 29.14 -5.91 -35.86
C ILE A 46 29.88 -6.68 -34.76
N GLY A 47 31.18 -6.87 -34.90
CA GLY A 47 32.02 -7.54 -33.92
C GLY A 47 31.97 -6.83 -32.56
N ILE A 48 32.10 -5.50 -32.55
CA ILE A 48 31.97 -4.69 -31.32
C ILE A 48 30.59 -4.83 -30.72
N ALA A 49 29.53 -4.78 -31.54
CA ALA A 49 28.14 -4.92 -31.03
C ALA A 49 27.92 -6.30 -30.39
N ILE A 50 28.40 -7.37 -31.00
CA ILE A 50 28.33 -8.72 -30.42
C ILE A 50 29.18 -8.82 -29.14
N ALA A 51 30.36 -8.22 -29.11
CA ALA A 51 31.18 -8.20 -27.91
C ALA A 51 30.52 -7.44 -26.75
N VAL A 52 29.94 -6.26 -27.01
CA VAL A 52 29.20 -5.49 -26.02
C VAL A 52 27.97 -6.28 -25.51
N LEU A 53 27.21 -6.92 -26.41
CA LEU A 53 26.11 -7.77 -26.06
C LEU A 53 26.56 -8.93 -25.14
N GLY A 54 27.64 -9.61 -25.51
CA GLY A 54 28.21 -10.71 -24.72
C GLY A 54 28.64 -10.26 -23.32
N ILE A 55 29.33 -9.12 -23.23
CA ILE A 55 29.74 -8.54 -21.95
C ILE A 55 28.54 -8.13 -21.12
N SER A 56 27.48 -7.65 -21.74
CA SER A 56 26.23 -7.22 -21.03
C SER A 56 25.48 -8.38 -20.40
N VAL A 57 25.68 -9.62 -20.83
CA VAL A 57 25.05 -10.80 -20.22
C VAL A 57 25.48 -10.97 -18.77
N TRP A 58 26.76 -10.74 -18.46
CA TRP A 58 27.27 -10.88 -17.09
C TRP A 58 26.56 -9.93 -16.08
N PRO A 59 26.50 -8.60 -16.28
CA PRO A 59 25.74 -7.74 -15.38
C PRO A 59 24.24 -8.06 -15.41
N ALA A 60 23.67 -8.47 -16.55
CA ALA A 60 22.27 -8.85 -16.63
C ALA A 60 21.91 -10.04 -15.72
N THR A 61 22.83 -10.99 -15.55
CA THR A 61 22.64 -12.12 -14.62
C THR A 61 22.77 -11.73 -13.15
N GLN A 62 23.37 -10.58 -12.85
CA GLN A 62 23.50 -10.04 -11.49
C GLN A 62 22.33 -9.15 -11.08
N VAL A 63 21.55 -8.67 -12.02
CA VAL A 63 20.36 -7.86 -11.77
C VAL A 63 19.25 -8.78 -11.32
N GLY A 64 18.78 -8.59 -10.08
CA GLY A 64 17.59 -9.28 -9.57
C GLY A 64 16.32 -8.84 -10.31
N SER A 65 15.26 -9.56 -10.11
CA SER A 65 13.95 -9.16 -10.58
C SER A 65 13.08 -8.70 -9.40
N GLU A 66 12.45 -7.57 -9.52
CA GLU A 66 11.51 -7.04 -8.55
C GLU A 66 10.20 -6.67 -9.27
N PHE A 67 9.07 -7.04 -8.66
CA PHE A 67 7.76 -6.75 -9.26
C PHE A 67 7.49 -5.23 -9.32
N MET A 68 7.85 -4.55 -8.24
CA MET A 68 7.75 -3.08 -8.15
C MET A 68 8.80 -2.55 -7.18
N PRO A 69 9.68 -1.66 -7.63
CA PRO A 69 10.68 -1.06 -6.75
C PRO A 69 10.01 -0.21 -5.67
N ASN A 70 10.68 -0.07 -4.53
CA ASN A 70 10.25 0.85 -3.49
C ASN A 70 10.39 2.28 -4.01
N LEU A 71 9.27 2.96 -4.18
CA LEU A 71 9.22 4.37 -4.52
C LEU A 71 9.31 5.18 -3.23
N ASP A 72 10.28 6.08 -3.13
CA ASP A 72 10.36 7.02 -2.01
C ASP A 72 9.35 8.15 -2.25
N GLU A 73 8.19 8.04 -1.61
CA GLU A 73 7.08 8.99 -1.71
C GLU A 73 7.16 10.09 -0.64
N GLY A 74 8.21 10.11 0.20
CA GLY A 74 8.27 10.97 1.39
C GLY A 74 7.25 10.58 2.46
N THR A 75 6.56 9.46 2.29
CA THR A 75 5.58 8.89 3.21
C THR A 75 5.85 7.42 3.44
N LEU A 76 5.60 6.96 4.67
CA LEU A 76 5.61 5.55 5.03
C LEU A 76 4.20 5.12 5.41
N MET A 77 3.93 3.85 5.27
CA MET A 77 2.70 3.21 5.74
C MET A 77 3.06 2.08 6.70
N TYR A 78 2.62 2.21 7.94
CA TYR A 78 2.74 1.19 8.97
C TYR A 78 1.42 0.45 9.10
N MET A 79 1.45 -0.86 8.91
CA MET A 79 0.27 -1.73 8.85
C MET A 79 0.39 -2.88 9.84
N PRO A 80 0.35 -2.62 11.16
CA PRO A 80 0.38 -3.70 12.13
C PRO A 80 -0.92 -4.49 12.14
N THR A 81 -0.79 -5.75 12.49
CA THR A 81 -1.93 -6.65 12.70
C THR A 81 -1.89 -7.19 14.12
N THR A 82 -3.02 -7.12 14.81
CA THR A 82 -3.19 -7.68 16.15
C THR A 82 -3.88 -9.05 16.10
N LEU A 83 -3.96 -9.72 17.24
CA LEU A 83 -4.75 -10.93 17.35
C LEU A 83 -6.25 -10.63 17.21
N PRO A 84 -7.05 -11.54 16.63
CA PRO A 84 -8.50 -11.39 16.52
C PRO A 84 -9.17 -11.23 17.88
N GLY A 85 -10.30 -10.50 17.90
CA GLY A 85 -11.09 -10.29 19.11
C GLY A 85 -10.70 -9.06 19.93
N LEU A 86 -9.91 -8.15 19.37
CA LEU A 86 -9.60 -6.88 20.01
C LEU A 86 -10.86 -6.00 20.09
N SER A 87 -11.13 -5.44 21.27
CA SER A 87 -12.26 -4.50 21.42
C SER A 87 -11.97 -3.15 20.75
N VAL A 88 -13.00 -2.42 20.37
CA VAL A 88 -12.88 -1.07 19.78
C VAL A 88 -12.09 -0.14 20.69
N THR A 89 -12.32 -0.18 22.00
CA THR A 89 -11.60 0.65 22.98
C THR A 89 -10.12 0.32 23.00
N LYS A 90 -9.76 -0.97 23.07
CA LYS A 90 -8.36 -1.40 23.05
C LYS A 90 -7.67 -1.13 21.72
N SER A 91 -8.39 -1.24 20.63
CA SER A 91 -7.90 -0.87 19.30
C SER A 91 -7.57 0.62 19.25
N ALA A 92 -8.47 1.48 19.75
CA ALA A 92 -8.23 2.93 19.81
C ALA A 92 -7.05 3.30 20.73
N GLU A 93 -6.93 2.70 21.91
CA GLU A 93 -5.82 2.91 22.84
C GLU A 93 -4.47 2.52 22.22
N LEU A 94 -4.44 1.36 21.55
CA LEU A 94 -3.23 0.85 20.89
C LEU A 94 -2.83 1.77 19.75
N LEU A 95 -3.78 2.14 18.88
CA LEU A 95 -3.54 3.06 17.76
C LEU A 95 -2.94 4.38 18.24
N GLN A 96 -3.56 5.02 19.24
CA GLN A 96 -3.08 6.28 19.79
C GLN A 96 -1.69 6.16 20.42
N THR A 97 -1.38 5.00 21.00
CA THR A 97 -0.07 4.75 21.60
C THR A 97 0.99 4.60 20.51
N GLN A 98 0.69 3.84 19.46
CA GLN A 98 1.57 3.69 18.30
C GLN A 98 1.81 5.03 17.60
N ASP A 99 0.75 5.79 17.34
CA ASP A 99 0.85 7.10 16.68
C ASP A 99 1.70 8.10 17.49
N ARG A 100 1.57 8.10 18.82
CA ARG A 100 2.42 8.93 19.71
C ARG A 100 3.88 8.54 19.65
N ILE A 101 4.19 7.25 19.67
CA ILE A 101 5.57 6.77 19.54
C ILE A 101 6.15 7.17 18.19
N ILE A 102 5.43 6.94 17.09
CA ILE A 102 5.87 7.32 15.76
C ILE A 102 6.08 8.83 15.65
N LYS A 103 5.14 9.62 16.20
CA LYS A 103 5.23 11.10 16.18
C LYS A 103 6.41 11.64 16.98
N SER A 104 6.97 10.89 17.92
CA SER A 104 8.12 11.31 18.71
C SER A 104 9.44 11.33 17.92
N PHE A 105 9.50 10.69 16.77
CA PHE A 105 10.69 10.69 15.90
C PHE A 105 10.86 12.07 15.21
N PRO A 106 12.06 12.65 15.26
CA PRO A 106 12.33 13.99 14.69
C PRO A 106 12.05 14.11 13.20
N GLU A 107 12.21 13.01 12.45
CA GLU A 107 12.00 12.93 11.01
C GLU A 107 10.52 12.94 10.61
N VAL A 108 9.60 12.75 11.56
CA VAL A 108 8.18 12.66 11.31
C VAL A 108 7.50 14.02 11.35
N ALA A 109 6.88 14.40 10.24
CA ALA A 109 6.10 15.63 10.11
C ALA A 109 4.69 15.47 10.66
N SER A 110 3.99 14.40 10.29
CA SER A 110 2.64 14.10 10.77
C SER A 110 2.36 12.61 10.73
N VAL A 111 1.45 12.16 11.59
CA VAL A 111 0.98 10.77 11.68
C VAL A 111 -0.54 10.78 11.65
N TYR A 112 -1.12 9.89 10.88
CA TYR A 112 -2.54 9.64 10.82
C TYR A 112 -2.79 8.14 10.74
N GLY A 113 -3.40 7.59 11.78
CA GLY A 113 -3.75 6.18 11.85
C GLY A 113 -5.26 5.94 11.85
N LYS A 114 -5.68 4.83 11.25
CA LYS A 114 -7.02 4.25 11.40
C LYS A 114 -6.91 2.80 11.86
N ALA A 115 -7.89 2.36 12.61
CA ALA A 115 -8.07 0.96 12.98
C ALA A 115 -9.44 0.49 12.48
N GLY A 116 -9.46 -0.67 11.84
CA GLY A 116 -10.67 -1.24 11.30
C GLY A 116 -11.15 -0.55 10.01
N ARG A 117 -12.43 -0.77 9.72
CA ARG A 117 -13.07 -0.39 8.45
C ARG A 117 -13.42 1.09 8.39
N ALA A 118 -13.08 1.74 7.30
CA ALA A 118 -13.65 3.04 6.96
C ALA A 118 -15.12 2.89 6.52
N GLN A 119 -15.90 3.98 6.62
CA GLN A 119 -17.31 3.99 6.16
C GLN A 119 -17.41 4.02 4.64
N THR A 120 -16.82 3.02 3.98
CA THR A 120 -16.85 2.85 2.53
C THR A 120 -17.19 1.40 2.18
N ALA A 121 -17.84 1.19 1.04
CA ALA A 121 -18.19 -0.16 0.57
C ALA A 121 -16.96 -1.00 0.18
N THR A 122 -15.83 -0.36 -0.07
CA THR A 122 -14.62 -0.99 -0.64
C THR A 122 -13.52 -1.27 0.37
N ASP A 123 -13.71 -0.94 1.65
CA ASP A 123 -12.72 -1.20 2.70
C ASP A 123 -13.13 -2.43 3.53
N PRO A 124 -12.50 -3.59 3.33
CA PRO A 124 -12.83 -4.82 4.06
C PRO A 124 -12.06 -4.98 5.37
N ALA A 125 -11.35 -3.94 5.86
CA ALA A 125 -10.44 -4.05 6.98
C ALA A 125 -11.17 -4.44 8.29
N PRO A 126 -10.78 -5.54 8.96
CA PRO A 126 -11.30 -5.88 10.28
C PRO A 126 -10.69 -4.97 11.35
N ILE A 127 -11.26 -4.97 12.56
CA ILE A 127 -10.85 -4.08 13.67
C ILE A 127 -9.40 -4.29 14.13
N GLU A 128 -8.87 -5.47 13.96
CA GLU A 128 -7.48 -5.83 14.26
C GLU A 128 -6.47 -5.37 13.21
N MET A 129 -6.92 -4.81 12.11
CA MET A 129 -6.09 -4.25 11.07
C MET A 129 -5.94 -2.74 11.25
N PHE A 130 -4.70 -2.31 11.38
CA PHE A 130 -4.34 -0.90 11.51
C PHE A 130 -3.65 -0.42 10.23
N GLU A 131 -3.88 0.82 9.89
CA GLU A 131 -3.21 1.51 8.80
C GLU A 131 -2.81 2.90 9.26
N THR A 132 -1.52 3.14 9.39
CA THR A 132 -0.99 4.44 9.82
C THR A 132 -0.13 5.03 8.71
N VAL A 133 -0.53 6.18 8.20
CA VAL A 133 0.23 6.98 7.23
C VAL A 133 1.14 7.92 8.00
N ILE A 134 2.43 7.87 7.68
CA ILE A 134 3.49 8.64 8.33
C ILE A 134 4.09 9.56 7.28
N ASN A 135 3.82 10.85 7.38
CA ASN A 135 4.46 11.83 6.52
C ASN A 135 5.82 12.23 7.11
N LEU A 136 6.85 12.08 6.31
CA LEU A 136 8.21 12.41 6.69
C LEU A 136 8.54 13.85 6.33
N LYS A 137 9.43 14.46 7.09
CA LYS A 137 10.02 15.77 6.77
C LYS A 137 10.96 15.66 5.56
N PRO A 138 11.29 16.77 4.91
CA PRO A 138 12.35 16.79 3.90
C PRO A 138 13.66 16.22 4.46
N LYS A 139 14.40 15.44 3.67
CA LYS A 139 15.64 14.74 4.09
C LYS A 139 16.71 15.67 4.65
N VAL A 140 16.68 16.95 4.28
CA VAL A 140 17.61 17.97 4.81
C VAL A 140 17.38 18.29 6.29
N GLU A 141 16.21 17.97 6.83
CA GLU A 141 15.83 18.16 8.25
C GLU A 141 16.04 16.91 9.10
N TRP A 142 16.51 15.81 8.50
CA TRP A 142 16.73 14.55 9.19
C TRP A 142 18.02 14.59 10.01
N ARG A 143 18.10 13.74 11.02
CA ARG A 143 19.34 13.50 11.76
C ARG A 143 20.45 13.03 10.81
N PRO A 144 21.70 13.51 10.98
CA PRO A 144 22.81 13.10 10.12
C PRO A 144 22.98 11.58 10.09
N GLY A 145 23.10 11.03 8.87
CA GLY A 145 23.35 9.60 8.65
C GLY A 145 22.12 8.69 8.74
N VAL A 146 20.92 9.24 9.06
CA VAL A 146 19.68 8.46 9.06
C VAL A 146 19.19 8.24 7.63
N THR A 147 18.92 7.00 7.29
CA THR A 147 18.29 6.58 6.03
C THR A 147 16.85 6.16 6.28
N THR A 148 16.04 6.04 5.23
CA THR A 148 14.66 5.54 5.36
C THR A 148 14.63 4.15 6.01
N ASP A 149 15.55 3.27 5.62
CA ASP A 149 15.62 1.90 6.15
C ASP A 149 16.04 1.89 7.63
N SER A 150 17.02 2.70 8.02
CA SER A 150 17.43 2.81 9.44
C SER A 150 16.32 3.41 10.31
N LEU A 151 15.58 4.40 9.78
CA LEU A 151 14.43 4.99 10.45
C LEU A 151 13.31 3.95 10.67
N ILE A 152 13.00 3.15 9.64
CA ILE A 152 12.04 2.04 9.77
C ILE A 152 12.49 1.05 10.85
N GLN A 153 13.76 0.68 10.88
CA GLN A 153 14.28 -0.23 11.91
C GLN A 153 14.19 0.35 13.32
N GLU A 154 14.47 1.64 13.51
CA GLU A 154 14.31 2.32 14.79
C GLU A 154 12.85 2.34 15.23
N MET A 155 11.92 2.70 14.33
CA MET A 155 10.48 2.69 14.61
C MET A 155 9.98 1.28 14.91
N ASP A 156 10.41 0.28 14.12
CA ASP A 156 10.02 -1.12 14.33
C ASP A 156 10.41 -1.62 15.71
N LYS A 157 11.62 -1.28 16.16
CA LYS A 157 12.09 -1.58 17.53
C LYS A 157 11.24 -0.92 18.62
N ALA A 158 10.84 0.34 18.39
CA ALA A 158 10.04 1.10 19.35
C ALA A 158 8.59 0.62 19.42
N LEU A 159 8.11 -0.04 18.35
CA LEU A 159 6.73 -0.49 18.19
C LEU A 159 6.54 -2.01 18.43
N GLN A 160 7.46 -2.63 19.17
CA GLN A 160 7.35 -4.05 19.55
C GLN A 160 6.33 -4.22 20.68
N PHE A 161 5.09 -4.54 20.34
CA PHE A 161 4.03 -4.85 21.30
C PHE A 161 3.71 -6.35 21.29
N PRO A 162 3.43 -6.94 22.46
CA PRO A 162 3.00 -8.34 22.52
C PRO A 162 1.72 -8.58 21.72
N GLY A 163 1.73 -9.59 20.84
CA GLY A 163 0.57 -9.94 20.01
C GLY A 163 0.33 -9.03 18.81
N VAL A 164 1.26 -8.12 18.51
CA VAL A 164 1.23 -7.26 17.32
C VAL A 164 2.33 -7.71 16.36
N SER A 165 1.98 -7.86 15.09
CA SER A 165 2.94 -8.11 14.02
C SER A 165 3.06 -6.86 13.15
N ASN A 166 4.27 -6.32 13.05
CA ASN A 166 4.55 -5.10 12.30
C ASN A 166 4.73 -5.41 10.81
N ALA A 167 4.19 -4.53 9.97
CA ALA A 167 4.47 -4.51 8.54
C ALA A 167 4.69 -3.07 8.09
N TRP A 168 5.74 -2.86 7.30
CA TRP A 168 6.14 -1.56 6.77
C TRP A 168 6.08 -1.57 5.25
N THR A 169 5.50 -0.55 4.69
CA THR A 169 5.36 -0.39 3.24
C THR A 169 5.23 1.11 2.90
N MET A 170 4.93 1.38 1.66
CA MET A 170 4.58 2.73 1.19
C MET A 170 3.13 2.73 0.69
N PRO A 171 2.39 3.84 0.77
CA PRO A 171 0.96 3.88 0.49
C PRO A 171 0.57 3.33 -0.89
N ILE A 172 1.26 3.76 -1.95
CA ILE A 172 0.98 3.31 -3.32
C ILE A 172 1.37 1.83 -3.50
N LYS A 173 2.57 1.45 -3.00
CA LYS A 173 3.05 0.07 -3.07
C LYS A 173 2.11 -0.89 -2.34
N ALA A 174 1.67 -0.56 -1.13
CA ALA A 174 0.71 -1.35 -0.38
C ALA A 174 -0.57 -1.62 -1.17
N ARG A 175 -1.09 -0.57 -1.81
CA ARG A 175 -2.31 -0.68 -2.63
C ARG A 175 -2.12 -1.63 -3.81
N ILE A 176 -1.00 -1.52 -4.51
CA ILE A 176 -0.68 -2.37 -5.66
C ILE A 176 -0.46 -3.82 -5.22
N ASP A 177 0.32 -4.05 -4.16
CA ASP A 177 0.57 -5.39 -3.63
C ASP A 177 -0.75 -6.06 -3.20
N MET A 178 -1.60 -5.36 -2.44
CA MET A 178 -2.90 -5.88 -2.01
C MET A 178 -3.86 -6.18 -3.17
N LEU A 179 -3.89 -5.36 -4.21
CA LEU A 179 -4.73 -5.57 -5.37
C LEU A 179 -4.24 -6.72 -6.26
N SER A 180 -2.93 -6.92 -6.35
CA SER A 180 -2.34 -7.94 -7.23
C SER A 180 -2.25 -9.31 -6.56
N THR A 181 -1.89 -9.38 -5.28
CA THR A 181 -1.64 -10.63 -4.56
C THR A 181 -2.70 -10.97 -3.51
N GLY A 182 -3.47 -9.97 -3.07
CA GLY A 182 -4.38 -10.05 -1.93
C GLY A 182 -3.66 -10.07 -0.58
N ILE A 183 -2.36 -9.78 -0.54
CA ILE A 183 -1.50 -9.84 0.65
C ILE A 183 -0.80 -8.49 0.81
N ARG A 184 -0.53 -8.07 2.05
CA ARG A 184 0.08 -6.78 2.39
C ARG A 184 1.60 -6.76 2.28
N THR A 185 2.20 -7.92 2.10
CA THR A 185 3.64 -8.10 2.03
C THR A 185 4.09 -8.52 0.63
N PRO A 186 5.32 -8.21 0.22
CA PRO A 186 5.83 -8.58 -1.11
C PRO A 186 5.84 -10.09 -1.36
N VAL A 187 5.99 -10.87 -0.29
CA VAL A 187 6.00 -12.34 -0.36
C VAL A 187 4.90 -12.89 0.53
N GLY A 188 4.09 -13.78 -0.02
CA GLY A 188 3.03 -14.45 0.71
C GLY A 188 2.92 -15.93 0.36
N VAL A 189 2.67 -16.75 1.37
CA VAL A 189 2.39 -18.17 1.24
C VAL A 189 0.89 -18.38 1.45
N LYS A 190 0.20 -18.92 0.46
CA LYS A 190 -1.23 -19.24 0.55
C LYS A 190 -1.40 -20.71 0.94
N VAL A 191 -1.98 -20.94 2.12
CA VAL A 191 -2.40 -22.28 2.56
C VAL A 191 -3.86 -22.49 2.19
N ILE A 192 -4.15 -23.54 1.43
CA ILE A 192 -5.48 -23.82 0.90
C ILE A 192 -5.95 -25.17 1.46
N GLY A 193 -7.19 -25.19 1.93
CA GLY A 193 -7.80 -26.40 2.51
C GLY A 193 -9.30 -26.21 2.74
N THR A 194 -9.95 -27.24 3.27
CA THR A 194 -11.37 -27.25 3.60
C THR A 194 -11.65 -27.02 5.09
N ASP A 195 -10.66 -27.21 5.94
CA ASP A 195 -10.76 -27.03 7.39
C ASP A 195 -9.89 -25.85 7.84
N LEU A 196 -10.53 -24.81 8.35
CA LEU A 196 -9.87 -23.58 8.80
C LEU A 196 -8.89 -23.83 9.95
N SER A 197 -9.23 -24.71 10.89
CA SER A 197 -8.36 -25.03 12.04
C SER A 197 -7.09 -25.75 11.60
N ALA A 198 -7.21 -26.70 10.67
CA ALA A 198 -6.07 -27.39 10.09
C ALA A 198 -5.20 -26.42 9.28
N MET A 199 -5.79 -25.55 8.49
CA MET A 199 -5.06 -24.52 7.74
C MET A 199 -4.30 -23.56 8.65
N GLU A 200 -4.93 -23.10 9.74
CA GLU A 200 -4.26 -22.23 10.71
C GLU A 200 -3.06 -22.92 11.37
N LYS A 201 -3.21 -24.20 11.74
CA LYS A 201 -2.10 -24.99 12.30
C LYS A 201 -0.92 -25.05 11.34
N VAL A 202 -1.16 -25.43 10.09
CA VAL A 202 -0.11 -25.48 9.05
C VAL A 202 0.51 -24.10 8.84
N ALA A 203 -0.30 -23.03 8.78
CA ALA A 203 0.19 -21.68 8.60
C ALA A 203 1.12 -21.24 9.76
N ARG A 204 0.83 -21.61 11.00
CA ARG A 204 1.69 -21.35 12.16
C ARG A 204 3.02 -22.13 12.10
N GLU A 205 2.98 -23.36 11.61
CA GLU A 205 4.20 -24.15 11.39
C GLU A 205 5.07 -23.47 10.30
N VAL A 206 4.48 -23.04 9.20
CA VAL A 206 5.15 -22.27 8.13
C VAL A 206 5.71 -20.97 8.68
N GLU A 207 4.97 -20.21 9.49
CA GLU A 207 5.45 -18.98 10.16
C GLU A 207 6.73 -19.25 10.96
N THR A 208 6.74 -20.34 11.73
CA THR A 208 7.89 -20.71 12.57
C THR A 208 9.12 -21.03 11.71
N VAL A 209 8.95 -21.76 10.63
CA VAL A 209 10.04 -22.07 9.68
C VAL A 209 10.54 -20.82 9.00
N LEU A 210 9.64 -19.96 8.49
CA LEU A 210 10.02 -18.74 7.80
C LEU A 210 10.81 -17.78 8.68
N LYS A 211 10.49 -17.66 9.97
CA LYS A 211 11.25 -16.84 10.93
C LYS A 211 12.70 -17.27 11.10
N SER A 212 13.02 -18.53 10.80
CA SER A 212 14.39 -19.05 10.85
C SER A 212 15.19 -18.87 9.56
N VAL A 213 14.53 -18.44 8.47
CA VAL A 213 15.20 -18.24 7.17
C VAL A 213 16.00 -16.94 7.18
N PRO A 214 17.31 -16.97 6.89
CA PRO A 214 18.13 -15.77 6.81
C PRO A 214 17.57 -14.77 5.77
N GLY A 215 17.48 -13.49 6.14
CA GLY A 215 16.92 -12.45 5.31
C GLY A 215 15.40 -12.20 5.49
N THR A 216 14.72 -13.02 6.31
CA THR A 216 13.33 -12.76 6.71
C THR A 216 13.31 -11.75 7.84
N SER A 217 12.77 -10.55 7.59
CA SER A 217 12.60 -9.51 8.62
C SER A 217 11.42 -9.79 9.54
N SER A 218 10.32 -10.31 9.00
CA SER A 218 9.14 -10.73 9.77
C SER A 218 8.36 -11.81 9.01
N ALA A 219 7.67 -12.66 9.74
CA ALA A 219 6.71 -13.61 9.20
C ALA A 219 5.49 -13.68 10.14
N TYR A 220 4.31 -13.64 9.57
CA TYR A 220 3.06 -13.69 10.31
C TYR A 220 2.05 -14.56 9.57
N ALA A 221 1.53 -15.57 10.25
CA ALA A 221 0.41 -16.36 9.76
C ALA A 221 -0.91 -15.74 10.22
N GLU A 222 -1.82 -15.52 9.30
CA GLU A 222 -3.15 -14.98 9.60
C GLU A 222 -3.91 -15.90 10.55
N ARG A 223 -4.56 -15.33 11.57
CA ARG A 223 -5.35 -16.07 12.55
C ARG A 223 -6.82 -16.02 12.10
N VAL A 224 -7.31 -17.13 11.63
CA VAL A 224 -8.64 -17.26 11.01
C VAL A 224 -9.69 -17.74 12.00
N VAL A 225 -9.24 -18.40 13.09
CA VAL A 225 -10.12 -19.02 14.09
C VAL A 225 -10.05 -18.21 15.38
N GLY A 226 -11.18 -17.70 15.84
CA GLY A 226 -11.24 -17.01 17.14
C GLY A 226 -12.13 -15.76 17.20
N GLY A 227 -12.77 -15.37 16.09
CA GLY A 227 -13.81 -14.32 16.12
C GLY A 227 -15.09 -14.84 16.78
N TYR A 228 -15.64 -14.07 17.70
CA TYR A 228 -16.97 -14.34 18.25
C TYR A 228 -18.00 -13.58 17.42
N TYR A 229 -19.10 -14.27 17.09
CA TYR A 229 -20.26 -13.66 16.44
C TYR A 229 -21.40 -13.59 17.45
N LEU A 230 -22.03 -12.43 17.55
CA LEU A 230 -23.27 -12.27 18.31
C LEU A 230 -24.43 -12.45 17.33
N GLU A 231 -25.13 -13.56 17.43
CA GLU A 231 -26.33 -13.81 16.67
C GLU A 231 -27.56 -13.39 17.46
N ILE A 232 -28.39 -12.51 16.89
CA ILE A 232 -29.62 -12.04 17.50
C ILE A 232 -30.77 -12.72 16.77
N VAL A 233 -31.41 -13.69 17.44
CA VAL A 233 -32.54 -14.44 16.91
C VAL A 233 -33.87 -13.89 17.50
N PRO A 234 -34.68 -13.15 16.72
CA PRO A 234 -35.95 -12.63 17.20
C PRO A 234 -36.98 -13.74 17.54
N ASN A 235 -37.59 -13.66 18.72
CA ASN A 235 -38.65 -14.58 19.09
C ASN A 235 -40.00 -14.13 18.45
N ARG A 236 -40.32 -14.77 17.33
CA ARG A 236 -41.52 -14.40 16.51
C ARG A 236 -42.84 -14.47 17.24
N GLU A 237 -43.03 -15.43 18.15
CA GLU A 237 -44.26 -15.56 18.94
C GLU A 237 -44.45 -14.40 19.92
N ARG A 238 -43.34 -13.98 20.56
CA ARG A 238 -43.39 -12.81 21.46
C ARG A 238 -43.58 -11.51 20.66
N LEU A 239 -42.94 -11.37 19.52
CA LEU A 239 -43.16 -10.19 18.67
C LEU A 239 -44.62 -10.05 18.25
N ALA A 240 -45.25 -11.15 17.83
CA ALA A 240 -46.67 -11.15 17.44
C ALA A 240 -47.61 -10.73 18.57
N ARG A 241 -47.28 -11.07 19.83
CA ARG A 241 -48.09 -10.62 21.00
C ARG A 241 -48.05 -9.10 21.22
N TYR A 242 -46.95 -8.44 20.79
CA TYR A 242 -46.78 -6.99 20.90
C TYR A 242 -47.11 -6.26 19.59
N GLY A 243 -47.57 -6.96 18.57
CA GLY A 243 -47.84 -6.39 17.24
C GLY A 243 -46.61 -5.89 16.51
N LEU A 244 -45.43 -6.44 16.85
CA LEU A 244 -44.14 -6.09 16.24
C LEU A 244 -43.77 -7.09 15.14
N MET A 245 -43.10 -6.58 14.11
CA MET A 245 -42.50 -7.38 13.04
C MET A 245 -41.03 -7.68 13.32
N VAL A 246 -40.47 -8.65 12.62
CA VAL A 246 -39.04 -8.97 12.67
C VAL A 246 -38.21 -7.77 12.22
N SER A 247 -38.70 -7.02 11.22
CA SER A 247 -38.04 -5.77 10.74
C SER A 247 -37.84 -4.76 11.85
N ASP A 248 -38.83 -4.58 12.77
CA ASP A 248 -38.75 -3.60 13.86
C ASP A 248 -37.55 -3.92 14.78
N VAL A 249 -37.31 -5.22 15.05
CA VAL A 249 -36.14 -5.66 15.83
C VAL A 249 -34.87 -5.47 15.06
N GLN A 250 -34.86 -5.77 13.75
CA GLN A 250 -33.68 -5.60 12.90
C GLN A 250 -33.27 -4.12 12.79
N ASP A 251 -34.24 -3.22 12.66
CA ASP A 251 -34.00 -1.78 12.64
C ASP A 251 -33.39 -1.28 13.96
N VAL A 252 -33.87 -1.75 15.09
CA VAL A 252 -33.29 -1.43 16.42
C VAL A 252 -31.85 -1.97 16.50
N VAL A 253 -31.60 -3.20 16.07
CA VAL A 253 -30.26 -3.80 16.07
C VAL A 253 -29.30 -3.02 15.15
N ALA A 254 -29.76 -2.69 13.96
CA ALA A 254 -28.96 -1.93 12.99
C ALA A 254 -28.60 -0.53 13.53
N MET A 255 -29.55 0.18 14.08
CA MET A 255 -29.34 1.54 14.58
C MET A 255 -28.61 1.57 15.93
N ALA A 256 -29.02 0.76 16.91
CA ALA A 256 -28.51 0.84 18.27
C ALA A 256 -27.21 0.06 18.49
N LEU A 257 -27.02 -1.06 17.78
CA LEU A 257 -25.82 -1.88 17.88
C LEU A 257 -24.89 -1.71 16.68
N GLY A 258 -25.45 -1.58 15.47
CA GLY A 258 -24.72 -1.36 14.24
C GLY A 258 -24.28 0.08 13.98
N ALA A 259 -24.79 1.02 14.78
CA ALA A 259 -24.58 2.47 14.60
C ALA A 259 -24.93 2.97 13.18
N GLU A 260 -25.91 2.34 12.55
CA GLU A 260 -26.40 2.76 11.24
C GLU A 260 -27.00 4.18 11.33
N PRO A 261 -26.70 5.07 10.38
CA PRO A 261 -27.25 6.43 10.42
C PRO A 261 -28.77 6.44 10.31
N ILE A 262 -29.43 7.13 11.25
CA ILE A 262 -30.86 7.34 11.22
C ILE A 262 -31.23 8.33 10.12
N THR A 263 -30.44 9.38 9.97
CA THR A 263 -30.64 10.45 9.00
C THR A 263 -29.33 11.18 8.72
N THR A 264 -29.39 12.07 7.75
CA THR A 264 -28.26 12.95 7.41
C THR A 264 -28.76 14.39 7.37
N THR A 265 -28.12 15.28 8.11
CA THR A 265 -28.36 16.73 7.99
C THR A 265 -27.55 17.30 6.84
N VAL A 266 -28.10 18.31 6.18
CA VAL A 266 -27.49 19.00 5.05
C VAL A 266 -27.31 20.47 5.42
N GLU A 267 -26.05 20.91 5.53
CA GLU A 267 -25.70 22.29 5.85
C GLU A 267 -24.86 22.87 4.70
N GLY A 268 -25.54 23.51 3.78
CA GLY A 268 -24.88 23.98 2.54
C GLY A 268 -24.40 22.82 1.67
N ARG A 269 -23.07 22.68 1.54
CA ARG A 269 -22.43 21.55 0.83
C ARG A 269 -22.05 20.38 1.75
N GLU A 270 -22.10 20.58 3.04
CA GLU A 270 -21.71 19.59 4.03
C GLU A 270 -22.88 18.67 4.37
N ARG A 271 -22.56 17.44 4.72
CA ARG A 271 -23.52 16.40 5.11
C ARG A 271 -23.02 15.72 6.36
N TYR A 272 -23.85 15.76 7.41
CA TYR A 272 -23.53 15.15 8.69
C TYR A 272 -24.49 14.00 8.98
N THR A 273 -23.94 12.82 9.19
CA THR A 273 -24.73 11.64 9.58
C THR A 273 -25.12 11.72 11.05
N VAL A 274 -26.36 11.43 11.37
CA VAL A 274 -26.89 11.33 12.74
C VAL A 274 -27.07 9.86 13.08
N ALA A 275 -26.36 9.37 14.08
CA ALA A 275 -26.45 8.00 14.57
C ALA A 275 -26.71 8.00 16.08
N ILE A 276 -27.36 6.93 16.58
CA ILE A 276 -27.51 6.67 18.02
C ILE A 276 -26.23 6.00 18.53
N ARG A 277 -25.76 6.42 19.71
CA ARG A 277 -24.64 5.80 20.44
C ARG A 277 -25.03 5.57 21.88
#